data_d3d83dbdfbc7c762da0d57b4020626a3
#
_entry.id   d3d83dbdfbc7c762da0d57b4020626a3
#
_cell.length_a   1.000
_cell.length_b   1.000
_cell.length_c   1.000
_cell.angle_alpha   90.00
_cell.angle_beta   90.00
_cell.angle_gamma   90.00
#
_symmetry.space_group_name_H-M   'P 1'
#
loop_
_entity.id
_entity.type
_entity.pdbx_description
1 polymer ?
#
loop_
_entity_poly.entity_id
_entity_poly.type
_entity_poly.pdbx_seq_one_letter_code
_entity_poly.pdbx_strand_id
1 'polypeptide(L)'
;MIRILLALLLFAAATPALAADKLTVLLDWFVNPDHAPLVVAKEKGYFAARDLDVELIAPSDPSAPPRLVASGEGDIAISYQPQLHMQVGQGLPITRIGTVAETPLNSLVVLKDGPVKSLKDLKGRKVGFSVGGFEDAVLGAMLKQEGLSLDDVELVNINFALSQSLMTGAVDAVIGAFRNFELNQLDIEKRPGVAFYPEEHGVPVYDELIFIAKNDRADDPRFGRFMDAVEEATLWLTNHPDEALDVFLKAHPDLDNELNRRAWVDTLPRFAKRPRALDRRRYERFAAFMKESGLIEEVPELKTYAVEID
;
A
#
# COMPACT_ATOMS: atom_id res chain seq x y z
N MET A 1 27.45 43.67 62.03
CA MET A 1 26.43 43.75 60.99
C MET A 1 26.77 42.65 59.96
N ILE A 2 26.16 41.48 60.12
CA ILE A 2 26.40 40.31 59.26
C ILE A 2 25.29 40.28 58.20
N ARG A 3 25.63 40.41 56.91
CA ARG A 3 24.72 40.25 55.75
C ARG A 3 24.71 38.79 55.36
N ILE A 4 23.61 38.09 55.65
CA ILE A 4 23.35 36.73 55.17
C ILE A 4 22.80 36.88 53.74
N LEU A 5 23.57 36.44 52.73
CA LEU A 5 23.10 36.26 51.34
C LEU A 5 22.36 34.91 51.24
N LEU A 6 21.04 34.97 51.07
CA LEU A 6 20.20 33.80 50.79
C LEU A 6 20.31 33.51 49.30
N ALA A 7 21.07 32.44 48.91
CA ALA A 7 21.11 31.96 47.54
C ALA A 7 19.91 31.03 47.33
N LEU A 8 18.90 31.47 46.56
CA LEU A 8 17.82 30.62 46.06
C LEU A 8 18.35 29.71 44.95
N LEU A 9 18.57 28.45 45.26
CA LEU A 9 18.79 27.42 44.26
C LEU A 9 17.45 27.05 43.59
N LEU A 10 17.22 27.57 42.37
CA LEU A 10 16.16 27.06 41.49
C LEU A 10 16.56 25.65 41.00
N PHE A 11 16.00 24.62 41.64
CA PHE A 11 15.99 23.29 41.11
C PHE A 11 15.02 23.26 39.88
N ALA A 12 15.55 23.42 38.69
CA ALA A 12 14.81 23.07 37.47
C ALA A 12 14.60 21.55 37.52
N ALA A 13 13.40 21.12 37.87
CA ALA A 13 12.99 19.73 37.73
C ALA A 13 13.00 19.41 36.25
N ALA A 14 14.10 18.79 35.79
CA ALA A 14 14.14 18.15 34.47
C ALA A 14 13.11 17.01 34.48
N THR A 15 11.96 17.23 33.89
CA THR A 15 11.04 16.12 33.57
C THR A 15 11.80 15.15 32.68
N PRO A 16 11.88 13.86 33.01
CA PRO A 16 12.47 12.88 32.12
C PRO A 16 11.69 12.96 30.79
N ALA A 17 12.37 13.32 29.71
CA ALA A 17 11.81 13.15 28.38
C ALA A 17 11.56 11.64 28.22
N LEU A 18 10.31 11.21 28.21
CA LEU A 18 9.94 9.86 27.83
C LEU A 18 10.48 9.64 26.41
N ALA A 19 11.24 8.57 26.23
CA ALA A 19 11.71 8.20 24.89
C ALA A 19 10.48 7.94 24.01
N ALA A 20 10.50 8.44 22.77
CA ALA A 20 9.43 8.18 21.83
C ALA A 20 9.23 6.68 21.62
N ASP A 21 7.99 6.26 21.51
CA ASP A 21 7.64 4.86 21.25
C ASP A 21 8.05 4.46 19.85
N LYS A 22 8.89 3.45 19.72
CA LYS A 22 9.31 2.93 18.41
C LYS A 22 8.17 2.21 17.72
N LEU A 23 8.07 2.39 16.40
CA LEU A 23 7.08 1.75 15.56
C LEU A 23 7.68 1.46 14.19
N THR A 24 7.72 0.18 13.82
CA THR A 24 8.25 -0.28 12.53
C THR A 24 7.11 -0.49 11.55
N VAL A 25 7.17 0.20 10.41
CA VAL A 25 6.22 0.09 9.29
C VAL A 25 6.92 -0.54 8.10
N LEU A 26 6.48 -1.71 7.70
CA LEU A 26 6.94 -2.41 6.51
C LEU A 26 6.16 -1.92 5.30
N LEU A 27 6.84 -1.36 4.31
CA LEU A 27 6.22 -0.94 3.05
C LEU A 27 5.93 -2.17 2.17
N ASP A 28 5.03 -2.01 1.21
CA ASP A 28 4.69 -3.04 0.21
C ASP A 28 5.68 -3.06 -0.97
N TRP A 29 6.33 -1.93 -1.24
CA TRP A 29 7.20 -1.70 -2.39
C TRP A 29 8.38 -0.79 -2.05
N PHE A 30 9.23 -0.48 -3.04
CA PHE A 30 10.19 0.62 -2.94
C PHE A 30 9.46 1.92 -2.63
N VAL A 31 10.14 2.83 -1.90
CA VAL A 31 9.58 4.16 -1.66
C VAL A 31 9.24 4.84 -2.99
N ASN A 32 8.02 5.29 -3.10
CA ASN A 32 7.48 5.99 -4.26
C ASN A 32 6.34 6.93 -3.80
N PRO A 33 5.70 7.71 -4.68
CA PRO A 33 4.64 8.65 -4.30
C PRO A 33 3.45 8.05 -3.56
N ASP A 34 3.16 6.75 -3.66
CA ASP A 34 2.08 6.10 -2.91
C ASP A 34 2.35 6.08 -1.40
N HIS A 35 3.62 6.21 -0.98
CA HIS A 35 4.03 6.32 0.41
C HIS A 35 4.10 7.76 0.93
N ALA A 36 3.69 8.75 0.14
CA ALA A 36 3.82 10.17 0.50
C ALA A 36 3.20 10.53 1.86
N PRO A 37 2.03 10.02 2.28
CA PRO A 37 1.49 10.32 3.61
C PRO A 37 2.43 9.95 4.76
N LEU A 38 3.15 8.82 4.62
CA LEU A 38 4.11 8.35 5.64
C LEU A 38 5.38 9.21 5.66
N VAL A 39 5.94 9.48 4.47
CA VAL A 39 7.15 10.30 4.35
C VAL A 39 6.87 11.72 4.85
N VAL A 40 5.76 12.33 4.43
CA VAL A 40 5.37 13.67 4.89
C VAL A 40 5.11 13.69 6.40
N ALA A 41 4.41 12.68 6.96
CA ALA A 41 4.19 12.60 8.41
C ALA A 41 5.51 12.57 9.19
N LYS A 42 6.49 11.85 8.69
CA LYS A 42 7.84 11.76 9.29
C LYS A 42 8.58 13.07 9.18
N GLU A 43 8.71 13.63 7.97
CA GLU A 43 9.51 14.82 7.70
C GLU A 43 8.91 16.10 8.29
N LYS A 44 7.58 16.18 8.38
CA LYS A 44 6.89 17.28 9.06
C LYS A 44 6.87 17.13 10.59
N GLY A 45 7.36 16.00 11.12
CA GLY A 45 7.42 15.74 12.54
C GLY A 45 6.06 15.37 13.15
N TYR A 46 5.05 14.96 12.37
CA TYR A 46 3.73 14.62 12.89
C TYR A 46 3.75 13.35 13.75
N PHE A 47 4.64 12.41 13.43
CA PHE A 47 4.89 11.25 14.29
C PHE A 47 5.58 11.67 15.59
N ALA A 48 6.64 12.48 15.52
CA ALA A 48 7.36 12.95 16.70
C ALA A 48 6.49 13.78 17.63
N ALA A 49 5.58 14.61 17.11
CA ALA A 49 4.60 15.39 17.88
C ALA A 49 3.60 14.49 18.67
N ARG A 50 3.56 13.19 18.36
CA ARG A 50 2.73 12.18 19.01
C ARG A 50 3.55 11.14 19.77
N ASP A 51 4.78 11.51 20.14
CA ASP A 51 5.72 10.64 20.85
C ASP A 51 5.96 9.29 20.14
N LEU A 52 6.04 9.32 18.79
CA LEU A 52 6.35 8.16 17.96
C LEU A 52 7.68 8.35 17.21
N ASP A 53 8.52 7.31 17.25
CA ASP A 53 9.71 7.15 16.40
C ASP A 53 9.40 6.08 15.35
N VAL A 54 9.04 6.52 14.14
CA VAL A 54 8.57 5.64 13.06
C VAL A 54 9.69 5.33 12.09
N GLU A 55 9.99 4.04 11.95
CA GLU A 55 10.90 3.51 10.94
C GLU A 55 10.10 2.95 9.76
N LEU A 56 10.42 3.40 8.53
CA LEU A 56 9.83 2.91 7.29
C LEU A 56 10.82 1.99 6.60
N ILE A 57 10.43 0.73 6.35
CA ILE A 57 11.30 -0.30 5.78
C ILE A 57 10.70 -0.80 4.47
N ALA A 58 11.40 -0.56 3.35
CA ALA A 58 11.04 -1.15 2.06
C ALA A 58 11.37 -2.66 2.05
N PRO A 59 10.50 -3.51 1.46
CA PRO A 59 10.70 -4.94 1.47
C PRO A 59 11.78 -5.39 0.47
N SER A 60 12.44 -6.50 0.78
CA SER A 60 13.30 -7.23 -0.18
C SER A 60 12.51 -8.20 -1.07
N ASP A 61 11.29 -8.56 -0.65
CA ASP A 61 10.32 -9.39 -1.35
C ASP A 61 8.94 -8.74 -1.17
N PRO A 62 8.23 -8.35 -2.25
CA PRO A 62 6.95 -7.64 -2.16
C PRO A 62 5.82 -8.48 -1.52
N SER A 63 5.99 -9.81 -1.44
CA SER A 63 5.02 -10.70 -0.80
C SER A 63 5.26 -10.90 0.70
N ALA A 64 6.39 -10.41 1.26
CA ALA A 64 6.80 -10.72 2.62
C ALA A 64 6.08 -9.91 3.73
N PRO A 65 5.77 -8.60 3.57
CA PRO A 65 5.37 -7.73 4.67
C PRO A 65 4.23 -8.25 5.54
N PRO A 66 3.12 -8.83 5.01
CA PRO A 66 2.05 -9.34 5.85
C PRO A 66 2.48 -10.49 6.77
N ARG A 67 3.37 -11.38 6.28
CA ARG A 67 3.87 -12.51 7.07
C ARG A 67 4.82 -12.06 8.17
N LEU A 68 5.64 -11.04 7.89
CA LEU A 68 6.56 -10.45 8.89
C LEU A 68 5.77 -9.78 10.02
N VAL A 69 4.68 -9.07 9.72
CA VAL A 69 3.80 -8.53 10.76
C VAL A 69 3.10 -9.64 11.54
N ALA A 70 2.60 -10.67 10.87
CA ALA A 70 1.97 -11.81 11.53
C ALA A 70 2.93 -12.55 12.48
N SER A 71 4.23 -12.62 12.15
CA SER A 71 5.27 -13.19 13.02
C SER A 71 5.74 -12.25 14.14
N GLY A 72 5.42 -10.94 14.04
CA GLY A 72 5.84 -9.92 15.00
C GLY A 72 7.18 -9.26 14.67
N GLU A 73 7.69 -9.43 13.44
CA GLU A 73 8.93 -8.80 12.95
C GLU A 73 8.72 -7.36 12.44
N GLY A 74 7.48 -6.89 12.44
CA GLY A 74 7.08 -5.51 12.19
C GLY A 74 5.82 -5.18 13.00
N ASP A 75 5.56 -3.90 13.23
CA ASP A 75 4.36 -3.47 13.95
C ASP A 75 3.16 -3.30 13.01
N ILE A 76 3.41 -2.65 11.87
CA ILE A 76 2.42 -2.37 10.82
C ILE A 76 3.04 -2.78 9.48
N ALA A 77 2.23 -3.25 8.54
CA ALA A 77 2.62 -3.35 7.14
C ALA A 77 1.62 -2.65 6.24
N ILE A 78 2.09 -2.18 5.07
CA ILE A 78 1.22 -1.89 3.94
C ILE A 78 0.94 -3.21 3.23
N SER A 79 -0.32 -3.41 2.86
CA SER A 79 -0.83 -4.58 2.14
C SER A 79 -1.99 -4.15 1.24
N TYR A 80 -2.64 -5.09 0.60
CA TYR A 80 -3.74 -4.88 -0.33
C TYR A 80 -5.01 -5.52 0.21
N GLN A 81 -6.18 -4.89 0.04
CA GLN A 81 -7.43 -5.47 0.56
C GLN A 81 -7.69 -6.88 0.02
N PRO A 82 -7.52 -7.20 -1.29
CA PRO A 82 -7.70 -8.56 -1.79
C PRO A 82 -6.73 -9.57 -1.14
N GLN A 83 -5.46 -9.18 -0.96
CA GLN A 83 -4.45 -10.01 -0.30
C GLN A 83 -4.84 -10.31 1.16
N LEU A 84 -5.35 -9.30 1.89
CA LEU A 84 -5.84 -9.48 3.25
C LEU A 84 -6.92 -10.55 3.31
N HIS A 85 -7.95 -10.49 2.44
CA HIS A 85 -9.03 -11.47 2.42
C HIS A 85 -8.50 -12.89 2.20
N MET A 86 -7.57 -13.07 1.26
CA MET A 86 -6.97 -14.39 0.97
C MET A 86 -6.17 -14.92 2.15
N GLN A 87 -5.30 -14.07 2.71
CA GLN A 87 -4.40 -14.48 3.80
C GLN A 87 -5.16 -14.77 5.10
N VAL A 88 -6.19 -14.01 5.40
CA VAL A 88 -7.09 -14.29 6.54
C VAL A 88 -7.86 -15.58 6.31
N GLY A 89 -8.34 -15.83 5.09
CA GLY A 89 -8.95 -17.12 4.70
C GLY A 89 -8.01 -18.32 4.88
N GLN A 90 -6.71 -18.09 4.75
CA GLN A 90 -5.64 -19.08 5.01
C GLN A 90 -5.22 -19.16 6.48
N GLY A 91 -5.84 -18.38 7.36
CA GLY A 91 -5.57 -18.39 8.80
C GLY A 91 -4.43 -17.48 9.25
N LEU A 92 -3.93 -16.56 8.39
CA LEU A 92 -2.92 -15.60 8.81
C LEU A 92 -3.52 -14.63 9.85
N PRO A 93 -2.90 -14.44 11.05
CA PRO A 93 -3.48 -13.64 12.12
C PRO A 93 -3.21 -12.15 11.94
N ILE A 94 -3.80 -11.55 10.91
CA ILE A 94 -3.66 -10.13 10.57
C ILE A 94 -5.01 -9.44 10.45
N THR A 95 -5.03 -8.14 10.71
CA THR A 95 -6.22 -7.30 10.61
C THR A 95 -5.89 -5.97 9.95
N ARG A 96 -6.83 -5.46 9.16
CA ARG A 96 -6.78 -4.10 8.65
C ARG A 96 -7.01 -3.11 9.79
N ILE A 97 -6.15 -2.11 9.91
CA ILE A 97 -6.26 -1.02 10.88
C ILE A 97 -6.42 0.34 10.22
N GLY A 98 -6.22 0.45 8.91
CA GLY A 98 -6.35 1.72 8.18
C GLY A 98 -6.22 1.56 6.67
N THR A 99 -6.43 2.66 5.93
CA THR A 99 -6.32 2.72 4.46
C THR A 99 -5.39 3.86 4.05
N VAL A 100 -4.51 3.59 3.09
CA VAL A 100 -3.62 4.59 2.44
C VAL A 100 -4.25 5.08 1.14
N ALA A 101 -4.58 4.15 0.23
CA ALA A 101 -5.23 4.42 -1.05
C ALA A 101 -6.57 3.69 -1.12
N GLU A 102 -7.67 4.46 -1.26
CA GLU A 102 -9.04 3.95 -1.18
C GLU A 102 -9.66 3.57 -2.52
N THR A 103 -8.85 3.58 -3.58
CA THR A 103 -9.30 3.21 -4.94
C THR A 103 -8.28 2.27 -5.59
N PRO A 104 -8.70 1.35 -6.49
CA PRO A 104 -7.79 0.46 -7.17
C PRO A 104 -6.73 1.21 -7.98
N LEU A 105 -5.48 0.81 -7.84
CA LEU A 105 -4.34 1.23 -8.62
C LEU A 105 -3.86 0.11 -9.55
N ASN A 106 -3.94 -1.13 -9.07
CA ASN A 106 -3.59 -2.33 -9.82
C ASN A 106 -4.33 -2.39 -11.17
N SER A 107 -3.60 -2.82 -12.18
CA SER A 107 -4.11 -3.06 -13.53
C SER A 107 -3.32 -4.16 -14.22
N LEU A 108 -3.96 -4.81 -15.20
CA LEU A 108 -3.27 -5.63 -16.17
C LEU A 108 -2.77 -4.70 -17.27
N VAL A 109 -1.46 -4.64 -17.48
CA VAL A 109 -0.84 -3.76 -18.48
C VAL A 109 -0.18 -4.59 -19.57
N VAL A 110 -0.38 -4.15 -20.81
CA VAL A 110 0.25 -4.68 -22.01
C VAL A 110 0.91 -3.54 -22.80
N LEU A 111 1.88 -3.83 -23.67
CA LEU A 111 2.39 -2.81 -24.57
C LEU A 111 1.35 -2.45 -25.65
N LYS A 112 1.18 -1.16 -25.93
CA LYS A 112 0.25 -0.65 -26.94
C LYS A 112 0.51 -1.24 -28.34
N ASP A 113 1.75 -1.45 -28.71
CA ASP A 113 2.19 -2.03 -29.96
C ASP A 113 2.42 -3.56 -29.88
N GLY A 114 2.20 -4.16 -28.69
CA GLY A 114 2.31 -5.59 -28.45
C GLY A 114 1.19 -6.43 -29.07
N PRO A 115 1.29 -7.76 -28.93
CA PRO A 115 0.35 -8.71 -29.55
C PRO A 115 -1.00 -8.81 -28.83
N VAL A 116 -1.11 -8.35 -27.57
CA VAL A 116 -2.32 -8.43 -26.76
C VAL A 116 -3.13 -7.15 -26.92
N LYS A 117 -4.39 -7.28 -27.38
CA LYS A 117 -5.32 -6.16 -27.58
C LYS A 117 -6.61 -6.31 -26.76
N SER A 118 -6.84 -7.49 -26.23
CA SER A 118 -7.95 -7.84 -25.37
C SER A 118 -7.53 -8.93 -24.39
N LEU A 119 -8.32 -9.17 -23.33
CA LEU A 119 -8.04 -10.26 -22.39
C LEU A 119 -8.05 -11.65 -23.06
N LYS A 120 -8.81 -11.83 -24.15
CA LYS A 120 -8.83 -13.08 -24.93
C LYS A 120 -7.50 -13.42 -25.56
N ASP A 121 -6.72 -12.40 -25.93
CA ASP A 121 -5.41 -12.56 -26.55
C ASP A 121 -4.34 -13.08 -25.59
N LEU A 122 -4.66 -13.14 -24.28
CA LEU A 122 -3.77 -13.70 -23.26
C LEU A 122 -3.64 -15.22 -23.32
N LYS A 123 -4.54 -15.90 -24.04
CA LYS A 123 -4.46 -17.36 -24.17
C LYS A 123 -3.11 -17.81 -24.73
N GLY A 124 -2.41 -18.67 -23.99
CA GLY A 124 -1.07 -19.15 -24.30
C GLY A 124 0.05 -18.12 -24.13
N ARG A 125 -0.23 -16.99 -23.48
CA ARG A 125 0.74 -15.90 -23.25
C ARG A 125 1.36 -15.96 -21.87
N LYS A 126 2.49 -15.28 -21.72
CA LYS A 126 3.17 -15.08 -20.45
C LYS A 126 2.62 -13.84 -19.75
N VAL A 127 2.16 -14.01 -18.54
CA VAL A 127 1.71 -12.90 -17.68
C VAL A 127 2.60 -12.83 -16.45
N GLY A 128 3.30 -11.70 -16.31
CA GLY A 128 4.14 -11.41 -15.14
C GLY A 128 3.29 -10.98 -13.95
N PHE A 129 3.71 -11.38 -12.74
CA PHE A 129 3.15 -10.94 -11.47
C PHE A 129 4.26 -10.74 -10.43
N SER A 130 4.00 -9.92 -9.42
CA SER A 130 4.93 -9.60 -8.33
C SER A 130 4.48 -10.19 -6.99
N VAL A 131 3.21 -10.01 -6.64
CA VAL A 131 2.62 -10.45 -5.35
C VAL A 131 1.76 -11.68 -5.58
N GLY A 132 2.37 -12.85 -5.38
CA GLY A 132 1.67 -14.14 -5.54
C GLY A 132 0.53 -14.35 -4.56
N GLY A 133 -0.50 -15.05 -5.01
CA GLY A 133 -1.72 -15.34 -4.24
C GLY A 133 -2.72 -14.18 -4.23
N PHE A 134 -2.37 -13.02 -4.76
CA PHE A 134 -3.24 -11.85 -4.87
C PHE A 134 -3.44 -11.44 -6.34
N GLU A 135 -2.36 -11.12 -7.03
CA GLU A 135 -2.43 -10.60 -8.41
C GLU A 135 -2.93 -11.67 -9.38
N ASP A 136 -2.47 -12.91 -9.21
CA ASP A 136 -2.95 -14.07 -9.97
C ASP A 136 -4.45 -14.34 -9.71
N ALA A 137 -4.92 -14.17 -8.48
CA ALA A 137 -6.34 -14.31 -8.16
C ALA A 137 -7.20 -13.24 -8.85
N VAL A 138 -6.74 -11.98 -8.84
CA VAL A 138 -7.41 -10.87 -9.56
C VAL A 138 -7.41 -11.15 -11.06
N LEU A 139 -6.28 -11.56 -11.64
CA LEU A 139 -6.18 -11.95 -13.04
C LEU A 139 -7.15 -13.09 -13.39
N GLY A 140 -7.23 -14.13 -12.55
CA GLY A 140 -8.15 -15.24 -12.75
C GLY A 140 -9.62 -14.80 -12.82
N ALA A 141 -10.02 -13.84 -11.98
CA ALA A 141 -11.36 -13.27 -12.01
C ALA A 141 -11.62 -12.47 -13.31
N MET A 142 -10.64 -11.70 -13.77
CA MET A 142 -10.72 -10.98 -15.07
C MET A 142 -10.82 -11.94 -16.26
N LEU A 143 -9.99 -12.98 -16.29
CA LEU A 143 -9.97 -13.99 -17.37
C LEU A 143 -11.31 -14.75 -17.45
N LYS A 144 -11.94 -15.04 -16.30
CA LYS A 144 -13.22 -15.74 -16.24
C LYS A 144 -14.34 -14.99 -16.98
N GLN A 145 -14.31 -13.65 -17.05
CA GLN A 145 -15.27 -12.85 -17.81
C GLN A 145 -15.17 -13.12 -19.31
N GLU A 146 -14.02 -13.55 -19.78
CA GLU A 146 -13.75 -13.88 -21.19
C GLU A 146 -13.81 -15.37 -21.49
N GLY A 147 -14.22 -16.19 -20.51
CA GLY A 147 -14.28 -17.66 -20.62
C GLY A 147 -12.91 -18.33 -20.59
N LEU A 148 -11.91 -17.65 -20.06
CA LEU A 148 -10.55 -18.15 -19.80
C LEU A 148 -10.34 -18.46 -18.32
N SER A 149 -9.26 -19.14 -18.02
CA SER A 149 -8.78 -19.45 -16.67
C SER A 149 -7.28 -19.18 -16.54
N LEU A 150 -6.73 -19.31 -15.35
CA LEU A 150 -5.28 -19.21 -15.12
C LEU A 150 -4.51 -20.33 -15.86
N ASP A 151 -5.12 -21.48 -16.15
CA ASP A 151 -4.50 -22.56 -16.91
C ASP A 151 -4.33 -22.21 -18.41
N ASP A 152 -5.00 -21.16 -18.89
CA ASP A 152 -4.87 -20.67 -20.25
C ASP A 152 -3.68 -19.70 -20.44
N VAL A 153 -2.96 -19.33 -19.36
CA VAL A 153 -1.82 -18.42 -19.39
C VAL A 153 -0.61 -19.00 -18.66
N GLU A 154 0.61 -18.56 -19.02
CA GLU A 154 1.82 -18.89 -18.29
C GLU A 154 2.13 -17.78 -17.27
N LEU A 155 1.96 -18.06 -15.98
CA LEU A 155 2.28 -17.12 -14.91
C LEU A 155 3.79 -17.11 -14.63
N VAL A 156 4.39 -15.92 -14.61
CA VAL A 156 5.82 -15.73 -14.37
C VAL A 156 5.99 -14.76 -13.18
N ASN A 157 6.59 -15.22 -12.10
CA ASN A 157 6.97 -14.32 -11.02
C ASN A 157 8.16 -13.46 -11.48
N ILE A 158 7.95 -12.17 -11.58
CA ILE A 158 8.92 -11.17 -12.04
C ILE A 158 9.42 -10.25 -10.91
N ASN A 159 8.98 -10.53 -9.68
CA ASN A 159 9.36 -9.75 -8.52
C ASN A 159 9.08 -8.24 -8.77
N PHE A 160 10.05 -7.35 -8.55
CA PHE A 160 9.91 -5.91 -8.75
C PHE A 160 10.04 -5.43 -10.22
N ALA A 161 10.20 -6.34 -11.19
CA ALA A 161 10.58 -6.00 -12.57
C ALA A 161 9.37 -5.85 -13.51
N LEU A 162 8.25 -5.25 -13.10
CA LEU A 162 7.00 -5.13 -13.87
C LEU A 162 7.24 -4.51 -15.25
N SER A 163 7.57 -3.22 -15.32
CA SER A 163 7.78 -2.51 -16.58
C SER A 163 8.95 -3.09 -17.39
N GLN A 164 10.04 -3.46 -16.71
CA GLN A 164 11.24 -4.01 -17.36
C GLN A 164 10.94 -5.33 -18.08
N SER A 165 10.22 -6.25 -17.43
CA SER A 165 9.86 -7.55 -18.02
C SER A 165 8.95 -7.39 -19.24
N LEU A 166 8.03 -6.42 -19.19
CA LEU A 166 7.14 -6.09 -20.30
C LEU A 166 7.92 -5.47 -21.47
N MET A 167 8.79 -4.48 -21.22
CA MET A 167 9.57 -3.78 -22.24
C MET A 167 10.55 -4.70 -22.97
N THR A 168 11.15 -5.65 -22.26
CA THR A 168 12.09 -6.62 -22.84
C THR A 168 11.41 -7.78 -23.57
N GLY A 169 10.08 -7.93 -23.42
CA GLY A 169 9.34 -9.06 -23.97
C GLY A 169 9.56 -10.38 -23.21
N ALA A 170 10.06 -10.31 -21.97
CA ALA A 170 10.13 -11.47 -21.09
C ALA A 170 8.74 -12.01 -20.78
N VAL A 171 7.75 -11.11 -20.71
CA VAL A 171 6.31 -11.40 -20.58
C VAL A 171 5.51 -10.57 -21.59
N ASP A 172 4.30 -11.02 -21.93
CA ASP A 172 3.39 -10.34 -22.87
C ASP A 172 2.46 -9.35 -22.17
N ALA A 173 2.22 -9.56 -20.88
CA ALA A 173 1.40 -8.73 -20.01
C ALA A 173 1.95 -8.76 -18.58
N VAL A 174 1.58 -7.79 -17.76
CA VAL A 174 1.86 -7.76 -16.31
C VAL A 174 0.59 -7.43 -15.56
N ILE A 175 0.28 -8.19 -14.50
CA ILE A 175 -0.72 -7.86 -13.49
C ILE A 175 0.01 -7.32 -12.26
N GLY A 176 -0.60 -6.43 -11.49
CA GLY A 176 0.08 -5.74 -10.38
C GLY A 176 0.67 -4.38 -10.77
N ALA A 177 0.64 -4.01 -12.05
CA ALA A 177 1.11 -2.71 -12.50
C ALA A 177 0.13 -1.60 -12.04
N PHE A 178 0.66 -0.60 -11.34
CA PHE A 178 -0.13 0.52 -10.87
C PHE A 178 -0.30 1.57 -11.96
N ARG A 179 -1.56 1.95 -12.20
CA ARG A 179 -1.95 2.90 -13.26
C ARG A 179 -1.35 4.30 -13.11
N ASN A 180 -0.97 4.68 -11.91
CA ASN A 180 -0.31 5.94 -11.59
C ASN A 180 1.22 5.88 -11.71
N PHE A 181 1.82 4.69 -11.81
CA PHE A 181 3.28 4.52 -11.81
C PHE A 181 3.78 3.84 -13.09
N GLU A 182 3.44 2.57 -13.34
CA GLU A 182 3.98 1.80 -14.46
C GLU A 182 3.54 2.35 -15.82
N LEU A 183 2.32 2.90 -15.96
CA LEU A 183 1.92 3.54 -17.22
C LEU A 183 2.74 4.78 -17.52
N ASN A 184 3.08 5.59 -16.51
CA ASN A 184 3.96 6.74 -16.65
C ASN A 184 5.39 6.30 -17.02
N GLN A 185 5.90 5.24 -16.38
CA GLN A 185 7.21 4.70 -16.69
C GLN A 185 7.31 4.23 -18.14
N LEU A 186 6.34 3.44 -18.61
CA LEU A 186 6.30 2.96 -19.98
C LEU A 186 6.19 4.10 -21.01
N ASP A 187 5.45 5.16 -20.70
CA ASP A 187 5.35 6.33 -21.57
C ASP A 187 6.67 7.11 -21.66
N ILE A 188 7.35 7.32 -20.54
CA ILE A 188 8.67 7.96 -20.49
C ILE A 188 9.68 7.17 -21.31
N GLU A 189 9.66 5.84 -21.24
CA GLU A 189 10.53 4.92 -21.98
C GLU A 189 10.13 4.77 -23.47
N LYS A 190 9.13 5.53 -23.95
CA LYS A 190 8.61 5.46 -25.33
C LYS A 190 8.05 4.09 -25.72
N ARG A 191 7.61 3.33 -24.75
CA ARG A 191 6.97 2.02 -24.89
C ARG A 191 5.58 2.06 -24.23
N PRO A 192 4.64 2.91 -24.71
CA PRO A 192 3.38 3.17 -24.02
C PRO A 192 2.59 1.87 -23.77
N GLY A 193 2.06 1.79 -22.55
CA GLY A 193 1.18 0.71 -22.10
C GLY A 193 -0.29 0.98 -22.40
N VAL A 194 -1.08 -0.11 -22.39
CA VAL A 194 -2.54 -0.09 -22.32
C VAL A 194 -2.93 -0.88 -21.08
N ALA A 195 -3.77 -0.31 -20.23
CA ALA A 195 -4.26 -0.94 -19.02
C ALA A 195 -5.66 -1.51 -19.21
N PHE A 196 -5.90 -2.70 -18.65
CA PHE A 196 -7.20 -3.30 -18.41
C PHE A 196 -7.44 -3.22 -16.89
N TYR A 197 -8.47 -2.50 -16.50
CA TYR A 197 -8.75 -2.25 -15.09
C TYR A 197 -9.60 -3.39 -14.50
N PRO A 198 -9.20 -4.00 -13.38
CA PRO A 198 -9.95 -5.09 -12.75
C PRO A 198 -11.42 -4.75 -12.52
N GLU A 199 -11.73 -3.52 -12.10
CA GLU A 199 -13.08 -3.05 -11.83
C GLU A 199 -13.99 -2.95 -13.10
N GLU A 200 -13.39 -2.94 -14.30
CA GLU A 200 -14.10 -3.00 -15.59
C GLU A 200 -14.27 -4.46 -16.07
N HIS A 201 -13.59 -5.40 -15.41
CA HIS A 201 -13.55 -6.81 -15.79
C HIS A 201 -13.99 -7.72 -14.65
N GLY A 202 -15.05 -7.31 -13.93
CA GLY A 202 -15.79 -8.16 -12.98
C GLY A 202 -15.22 -8.22 -11.56
N VAL A 203 -14.16 -7.48 -11.24
CA VAL A 203 -13.63 -7.37 -9.87
C VAL A 203 -14.27 -6.15 -9.20
N PRO A 204 -14.94 -6.27 -8.05
CA PRO A 204 -15.48 -5.10 -7.35
C PRO A 204 -14.38 -4.11 -6.92
N VAL A 205 -14.72 -2.83 -6.85
CA VAL A 205 -13.82 -1.79 -6.31
C VAL A 205 -13.45 -2.13 -4.87
N TYR A 206 -12.15 -1.97 -4.56
CA TYR A 206 -11.53 -2.28 -3.28
C TYR A 206 -10.53 -1.18 -2.85
N ASP A 207 -10.07 -1.21 -1.60
CA ASP A 207 -8.97 -0.36 -1.13
C ASP A 207 -7.64 -0.94 -1.62
N GLU A 208 -6.89 -0.16 -2.40
CA GLU A 208 -5.62 -0.67 -2.94
C GLU A 208 -4.59 -0.87 -1.85
N LEU A 209 -4.26 0.20 -1.13
CA LEU A 209 -3.24 0.15 -0.09
C LEU A 209 -3.87 0.32 1.29
N ILE A 210 -3.67 -0.66 2.15
CA ILE A 210 -4.20 -0.69 3.51
C ILE A 210 -3.07 -0.89 4.52
N PHE A 211 -3.26 -0.38 5.73
CA PHE A 211 -2.44 -0.72 6.87
C PHE A 211 -2.99 -1.96 7.56
N ILE A 212 -2.11 -2.91 7.81
CA ILE A 212 -2.42 -4.13 8.55
C ILE A 212 -1.51 -4.26 9.77
N ALA A 213 -2.03 -4.91 10.81
CA ALA A 213 -1.29 -5.27 12.02
C ALA A 213 -1.62 -6.70 12.41
N LYS A 214 -0.87 -7.27 13.36
CA LYS A 214 -1.20 -8.56 13.95
C LYS A 214 -2.48 -8.45 14.78
N ASN A 215 -3.37 -9.43 14.70
CA ASN A 215 -4.70 -9.39 15.34
C ASN A 215 -4.65 -9.09 16.84
N ASP A 216 -3.74 -9.74 17.56
CA ASP A 216 -3.60 -9.59 19.02
C ASP A 216 -2.98 -8.22 19.43
N ARG A 217 -2.64 -7.37 18.46
CA ARG A 217 -2.09 -6.03 18.66
C ARG A 217 -2.99 -4.93 18.12
N ALA A 218 -4.19 -5.24 17.64
CA ALA A 218 -5.08 -4.23 17.06
C ALA A 218 -5.41 -3.08 18.02
N ASP A 219 -5.39 -3.34 19.33
CA ASP A 219 -5.65 -2.34 20.38
C ASP A 219 -4.39 -1.61 20.89
N ASP A 220 -3.25 -1.74 20.18
CA ASP A 220 -2.01 -1.05 20.55
C ASP A 220 -2.22 0.48 20.44
N PRO A 221 -2.06 1.24 21.56
CA PRO A 221 -2.32 2.68 21.57
C PRO A 221 -1.41 3.50 20.65
N ARG A 222 -0.28 2.93 20.19
CA ARG A 222 0.59 3.57 19.22
C ARG A 222 -0.08 3.69 17.84
N PHE A 223 -0.97 2.75 17.50
CA PHE A 223 -1.64 2.73 16.19
C PHE A 223 -2.63 3.88 16.04
N GLY A 224 -3.37 4.25 17.10
CA GLY A 224 -4.23 5.43 17.09
C GLY A 224 -3.42 6.70 16.81
N ARG A 225 -2.32 6.91 17.54
CA ARG A 225 -1.42 8.06 17.34
C ARG A 225 -0.76 8.07 15.96
N PHE A 226 -0.40 6.90 15.43
CA PHE A 226 0.13 6.73 14.08
C PHE A 226 -0.90 7.17 13.03
N MET A 227 -2.15 6.71 13.15
CA MET A 227 -3.21 7.06 12.21
C MET A 227 -3.56 8.55 12.26
N ASP A 228 -3.53 9.19 13.42
CA ASP A 228 -3.69 10.65 13.53
C ASP A 228 -2.63 11.42 12.77
N ALA A 229 -1.37 10.96 12.84
CA ALA A 229 -0.28 11.57 12.12
C ALA A 229 -0.40 11.38 10.60
N VAL A 230 -0.82 10.19 10.16
CA VAL A 230 -1.06 9.88 8.74
C VAL A 230 -2.23 10.70 8.20
N GLU A 231 -3.33 10.84 8.95
CA GLU A 231 -4.47 11.67 8.55
C GLU A 231 -4.07 13.13 8.39
N GLU A 232 -3.36 13.69 9.38
CA GLU A 232 -2.86 15.07 9.32
C GLU A 232 -1.94 15.27 8.10
N ALA A 233 -1.01 14.35 7.85
CA ALA A 233 -0.13 14.39 6.69
C ALA A 233 -0.92 14.32 5.36
N THR A 234 -1.89 13.41 5.28
CA THR A 234 -2.72 13.24 4.07
C THR A 234 -3.53 14.50 3.77
N LEU A 235 -4.15 15.09 4.79
CA LEU A 235 -4.88 16.34 4.64
C LEU A 235 -3.96 17.49 4.25
N TRP A 236 -2.77 17.58 4.88
CA TRP A 236 -1.81 18.64 4.56
C TRP A 236 -1.30 18.49 3.12
N LEU A 237 -0.82 17.32 2.71
CA LEU A 237 -0.27 17.09 1.37
C LEU A 237 -1.30 17.29 0.24
N THR A 238 -2.57 16.95 0.49
CA THR A 238 -3.65 17.19 -0.51
C THR A 238 -3.99 18.67 -0.67
N ASN A 239 -3.79 19.47 0.38
CA ASN A 239 -4.04 20.92 0.33
C ASN A 239 -2.79 21.73 -0.09
N HIS A 240 -1.59 21.14 0.00
CA HIS A 240 -0.30 21.75 -0.31
C HIS A 240 0.54 20.82 -1.20
N PRO A 241 0.06 20.43 -2.39
CA PRO A 241 0.67 19.36 -3.18
C PRO A 241 2.10 19.66 -3.62
N ASP A 242 2.40 20.90 -3.98
CA ASP A 242 3.74 21.32 -4.44
C ASP A 242 4.74 21.32 -3.28
N GLU A 243 4.35 21.91 -2.15
CA GLU A 243 5.19 21.92 -0.95
C GLU A 243 5.43 20.49 -0.42
N ALA A 244 4.42 19.64 -0.50
CA ALA A 244 4.53 18.25 -0.07
C ALA A 244 5.44 17.42 -0.98
N LEU A 245 5.42 17.68 -2.29
CA LEU A 245 6.37 17.10 -3.23
C LEU A 245 7.81 17.52 -2.89
N ASP A 246 8.03 18.80 -2.58
CA ASP A 246 9.35 19.30 -2.17
C ASP A 246 9.84 18.60 -0.88
N VAL A 247 8.95 18.39 0.10
CA VAL A 247 9.28 17.64 1.33
C VAL A 247 9.65 16.20 0.99
N PHE A 248 8.85 15.53 0.15
CA PHE A 248 9.08 14.15 -0.27
C PHE A 248 10.42 13.99 -1.00
N LEU A 249 10.69 14.84 -2.00
CA LEU A 249 11.92 14.78 -2.80
C LEU A 249 13.16 15.21 -2.01
N LYS A 250 13.01 16.07 -1.00
CA LYS A 250 14.11 16.41 -0.09
C LYS A 250 14.51 15.23 0.78
N ALA A 251 13.54 14.43 1.22
CA ALA A 251 13.79 13.20 1.98
C ALA A 251 14.40 12.09 1.10
N HIS A 252 14.01 12.05 -0.18
CA HIS A 252 14.44 11.05 -1.16
C HIS A 252 14.95 11.71 -2.46
N PRO A 253 16.18 12.31 -2.46
CA PRO A 253 16.69 13.04 -3.62
C PRO A 253 16.91 12.17 -4.88
N ASP A 254 17.09 10.86 -4.71
CA ASP A 254 17.19 9.87 -5.78
C ASP A 254 15.86 9.67 -6.54
N LEU A 255 14.74 10.05 -5.94
CA LEU A 255 13.42 10.02 -6.55
C LEU A 255 13.05 11.32 -7.29
N ASP A 256 13.94 12.34 -7.32
CA ASP A 256 13.69 13.56 -8.08
C ASP A 256 13.91 13.33 -9.58
N ASN A 257 12.90 12.76 -10.23
CA ASN A 257 12.89 12.44 -11.64
C ASN A 257 11.47 12.61 -12.24
N GLU A 258 11.38 12.55 -13.57
CA GLU A 258 10.12 12.73 -14.29
C GLU A 258 9.05 11.70 -13.88
N LEU A 259 9.43 10.45 -13.64
CA LEU A 259 8.51 9.40 -13.26
C LEU A 259 7.80 9.73 -11.94
N ASN A 260 8.57 10.01 -10.89
CA ASN A 260 7.99 10.30 -9.58
C ASN A 260 7.18 11.60 -9.57
N ARG A 261 7.57 12.60 -10.35
CA ARG A 261 6.79 13.85 -10.50
C ARG A 261 5.46 13.62 -11.20
N ARG A 262 5.40 12.79 -12.24
CA ARG A 262 4.13 12.40 -12.90
C ARG A 262 3.28 11.53 -11.97
N ALA A 263 3.88 10.50 -11.39
CA ALA A 263 3.19 9.60 -10.46
C ALA A 263 2.61 10.37 -9.25
N TRP A 264 3.32 11.39 -8.75
CA TRP A 264 2.82 12.25 -7.67
C TRP A 264 1.44 12.84 -7.98
N VAL A 265 1.29 13.45 -9.16
CA VAL A 265 0.04 14.08 -9.59
C VAL A 265 -1.09 13.04 -9.67
N ASP A 266 -0.78 11.87 -10.23
CA ASP A 266 -1.77 10.80 -10.44
C ASP A 266 -2.15 10.07 -9.13
N THR A 267 -1.29 10.12 -8.11
CA THR A 267 -1.49 9.49 -6.80
C THR A 267 -2.34 10.35 -5.85
N LEU A 268 -2.16 11.67 -5.85
CA LEU A 268 -2.82 12.58 -4.91
C LEU A 268 -4.34 12.33 -4.73
N PRO A 269 -5.14 12.14 -5.81
CA PRO A 269 -6.58 11.92 -5.67
C PRO A 269 -6.96 10.54 -5.11
N ARG A 270 -5.99 9.64 -4.92
CA ARG A 270 -6.20 8.25 -4.49
C ARG A 270 -6.11 8.05 -2.98
N PHE A 271 -5.48 9.00 -2.28
CA PHE A 271 -5.29 8.89 -0.84
C PHE A 271 -6.60 8.92 -0.06
N ALA A 272 -6.71 8.02 0.91
CA ALA A 272 -7.79 8.01 1.89
C ALA A 272 -7.66 9.21 2.83
N LYS A 273 -8.56 10.19 2.71
CA LYS A 273 -8.57 11.40 3.55
C LYS A 273 -8.93 11.12 5.01
N ARG A 274 -9.52 9.96 5.28
CA ARG A 274 -9.84 9.44 6.60
C ARG A 274 -9.29 8.01 6.70
N PRO A 275 -7.99 7.84 6.96
CA PRO A 275 -7.33 6.53 6.88
C PRO A 275 -7.91 5.51 7.87
N ARG A 276 -8.50 5.94 8.99
CA ARG A 276 -9.16 5.05 9.96
C ARG A 276 -10.48 4.48 9.47
N ALA A 277 -11.24 5.25 8.69
CA ALA A 277 -12.58 4.88 8.27
C ALA A 277 -12.61 3.53 7.55
N LEU A 278 -13.59 2.71 7.89
CA LEU A 278 -13.82 1.40 7.28
C LEU A 278 -15.12 1.41 6.50
N ASP A 279 -15.05 1.30 5.17
CA ASP A 279 -16.23 1.04 4.35
C ASP A 279 -16.63 -0.43 4.48
N ARG A 280 -17.41 -0.75 5.52
CA ARG A 280 -17.88 -2.11 5.82
C ARG A 280 -18.54 -2.78 4.63
N ARG A 281 -19.35 -2.02 3.86
CA ARG A 281 -20.07 -2.55 2.70
C ARG A 281 -19.13 -2.92 1.56
N ARG A 282 -18.05 -2.16 1.37
CA ARG A 282 -16.99 -2.48 0.38
C ARG A 282 -16.32 -3.80 0.75
N TYR A 283 -15.91 -3.96 2.01
CA TYR A 283 -15.25 -5.17 2.49
C TYR A 283 -16.17 -6.40 2.43
N GLU A 284 -17.41 -6.29 2.87
CA GLU A 284 -18.39 -7.37 2.81
C GLU A 284 -18.71 -7.79 1.36
N ARG A 285 -18.91 -6.81 0.46
CA ARG A 285 -19.14 -7.07 -0.98
C ARG A 285 -17.94 -7.76 -1.61
N PHE A 286 -16.73 -7.30 -1.28
CA PHE A 286 -15.50 -7.89 -1.81
C PHE A 286 -15.29 -9.31 -1.27
N ALA A 287 -15.55 -9.58 0.00
CA ALA A 287 -15.50 -10.91 0.58
C ALA A 287 -16.51 -11.88 -0.07
N ALA A 288 -17.72 -11.42 -0.33
CA ALA A 288 -18.72 -12.20 -1.08
C ALA A 288 -18.23 -12.55 -2.49
N PHE A 289 -17.70 -11.57 -3.21
CA PHE A 289 -17.08 -11.78 -4.53
C PHE A 289 -15.94 -12.82 -4.48
N MET A 290 -15.04 -12.73 -3.50
CA MET A 290 -13.95 -13.68 -3.33
C MET A 290 -14.45 -15.12 -3.14
N LYS A 291 -15.51 -15.30 -2.36
CA LYS A 291 -16.15 -16.60 -2.15
C LYS A 291 -16.84 -17.10 -3.43
N GLU A 292 -17.63 -16.27 -4.09
CA GLU A 292 -18.32 -16.60 -5.35
C GLU A 292 -17.36 -16.96 -6.48
N SER A 293 -16.18 -16.33 -6.49
CA SER A 293 -15.10 -16.61 -7.43
C SER A 293 -14.28 -17.86 -7.09
N GLY A 294 -14.49 -18.44 -5.89
CA GLY A 294 -13.75 -19.60 -5.41
C GLY A 294 -12.35 -19.28 -4.89
N LEU A 295 -12.06 -18.01 -4.59
CA LEU A 295 -10.77 -17.53 -4.10
C LEU A 295 -10.62 -17.73 -2.59
N ILE A 296 -11.72 -17.79 -1.86
CA ILE A 296 -11.77 -18.15 -0.44
C ILE A 296 -12.92 -19.14 -0.23
N GLU A 297 -12.76 -20.06 0.71
CA GLU A 297 -13.79 -21.08 1.03
C GLU A 297 -14.93 -20.50 1.87
N GLU A 298 -14.58 -19.66 2.85
CA GLU A 298 -15.52 -19.04 3.78
C GLU A 298 -15.27 -17.53 3.88
N VAL A 299 -16.32 -16.77 4.18
CA VAL A 299 -16.23 -15.34 4.50
C VAL A 299 -16.11 -15.21 6.03
N PRO A 300 -14.95 -14.81 6.55
CA PRO A 300 -14.82 -14.55 7.98
C PRO A 300 -15.70 -13.37 8.42
N GLU A 301 -16.05 -13.32 9.70
CA GLU A 301 -16.77 -12.17 10.25
C GLU A 301 -15.89 -10.91 10.15
N LEU A 302 -16.39 -9.83 9.55
CA LEU A 302 -15.63 -8.62 9.22
C LEU A 302 -14.79 -8.11 10.39
N LYS A 303 -15.36 -8.05 11.59
CA LYS A 303 -14.68 -7.55 12.79
C LYS A 303 -13.42 -8.35 13.19
N THR A 304 -13.23 -9.56 12.64
CA THR A 304 -12.07 -10.40 12.96
C THR A 304 -10.83 -10.06 12.12
N TYR A 305 -11.01 -9.29 11.02
CA TYR A 305 -9.92 -8.96 10.11
C TYR A 305 -9.92 -7.51 9.59
N ALA A 306 -10.90 -6.70 9.99
CA ALA A 306 -10.92 -5.28 9.65
C ALA A 306 -11.59 -4.49 10.77
N VAL A 307 -10.85 -3.57 11.36
CA VAL A 307 -11.29 -2.74 12.49
C VAL A 307 -11.09 -1.25 12.19
N GLU A 308 -11.87 -0.43 12.87
CA GLU A 308 -11.60 1.00 13.04
C GLU A 308 -10.92 1.12 14.41
N ILE A 309 -9.74 1.72 14.42
CA ILE A 309 -9.01 1.99 15.67
C ILE A 309 -9.30 3.40 16.15
N ASP A 310 -9.41 3.56 17.49
CA ASP A 310 -9.70 4.83 18.16
C ASP A 310 -8.51 5.80 18.13
#